data_5d4578218e79a562b9f4485c76e7a9f8
#
_entry.id   5d4578218e79a562b9f4485c76e7a9f8
#
_cell.length_a   1.000
_cell.length_b   1.000
_cell.length_c   1.000
_cell.angle_alpha   90.00
_cell.angle_beta   90.00
_cell.angle_gamma   90.00
#
_symmetry.space_group_name_H-M   'P 1'
#
loop_
_entity.id
_entity.type
_entity.pdbx_description
1 polymer ?
#
loop_
_entity_poly.entity_id
_entity_poly.type
_entity_poly.pdbx_seq_one_letter_code
_entity_poly.pdbx_strand_id
1 'polypeptide(L)' 'MNCSKFTDFGLCVKTKLLQIGKEQKWLEEAVSLKTGLYVDCSYMYKILTGQRNAPKIVAAICEILNIQESQRELSS' A
#
# COMPACT_ATOMS: atom_id res chain seq x y z
N MET A 1 -15.13 -13.89 -7.52
CA MET A 1 -14.85 -13.43 -7.59
C MET A 1 -14.24 -12.71 -7.62
N ASN A 2 -14.00 -12.56 -7.46
CA ASN A 2 -13.58 -11.87 -7.47
C ASN A 2 -13.14 -11.02 -7.91
N CYS A 3 -13.03 -11.26 -8.19
CA CYS A 3 -12.94 -10.11 -8.78
C CYS A 3 -12.01 -9.11 -8.20
N SER A 4 -11.12 -9.51 -7.57
CA SER A 4 -10.18 -8.63 -6.95
C SER A 4 -9.29 -7.97 -7.99
N LYS A 5 -9.28 -6.64 -7.98
CA LYS A 5 -8.36 -5.89 -8.83
C LYS A 5 -7.05 -5.58 -8.11
N PHE A 6 -6.99 -5.88 -6.85
CA PHE A 6 -5.80 -5.58 -6.07
C PHE A 6 -4.72 -6.62 -6.32
N THR A 7 -3.49 -6.15 -6.38
CA THR A 7 -2.33 -7.05 -6.42
C THR A 7 -2.15 -7.69 -5.05
N ASP A 8 -1.24 -8.65 -4.97
CA ASP A 8 -0.92 -9.24 -3.68
C ASP A 8 -0.49 -8.17 -2.70
N PHE A 9 0.31 -7.22 -3.15
CA PHE A 9 0.72 -6.11 -2.31
C PHE A 9 -0.48 -5.29 -1.86
N GLY A 10 -1.39 -5.00 -2.77
CA GLY A 10 -2.57 -4.23 -2.45
C GLY A 10 -3.44 -4.91 -1.41
N LEU A 11 -3.62 -6.22 -1.56
CA LEU A 11 -4.39 -6.98 -0.59
C LEU A 11 -3.71 -6.99 0.77
N CYS A 12 -2.39 -7.09 0.78
CA CYS A 12 -1.63 -7.06 2.02
C CYS A 12 -1.84 -5.73 2.73
N VAL A 13 -1.81 -4.64 1.98
CA VAL A 13 -2.03 -3.30 2.54
C VAL A 13 -3.43 -3.20 3.15
N LYS A 14 -4.43 -3.65 2.41
CA LYS A 14 -5.80 -3.59 2.90
C LYS A 14 -5.97 -4.41 4.18
N THR A 15 -5.41 -5.61 4.18
CA THR A 15 -5.49 -6.47 5.35
C THR A 15 -4.82 -5.82 6.55
N LYS A 16 -3.65 -5.24 6.32
CA LYS A 16 -2.92 -4.61 7.42
C LYS A 16 -3.70 -3.44 7.99
N LEU A 17 -4.32 -2.65 7.13
CA LEU A 17 -5.14 -1.53 7.61
C LEU A 17 -6.29 -2.01 8.48
N LEU A 18 -6.93 -3.11 8.07
CA LEU A 18 -7.99 -3.68 8.88
C LEU A 18 -7.47 -4.14 10.24
N GLN A 19 -6.29 -4.75 10.25
CA GLN A 19 -5.72 -5.27 11.48
C GLN A 19 -5.41 -4.15 12.48
N ILE A 20 -4.95 -3.01 11.99
CA ILE A 20 -4.61 -1.90 12.88
C ILE A 20 -5.76 -0.94 13.09
N GLY A 21 -6.92 -1.20 12.46
CA GLY A 21 -8.10 -0.39 12.64
C GLY A 21 -8.03 0.98 11.99
N LYS A 22 -7.31 1.08 10.88
CA LYS A 22 -7.15 2.35 10.17
C LYS A 22 -7.78 2.26 8.79
N GLU A 23 -8.13 3.43 8.25
CA GLU A 23 -8.71 3.53 6.93
C GLU A 23 -7.66 3.87 5.90
N GLN A 24 -8.01 3.64 4.64
CA GLN A 24 -7.11 3.98 3.56
C GLN A 24 -6.74 5.46 3.57
N LYS A 25 -7.70 6.31 3.90
CA LYS A 25 -7.43 7.74 3.95
C LYS A 25 -6.31 8.07 4.92
N TRP A 26 -6.32 7.39 6.06
CA TRP A 26 -5.25 7.58 7.03
C TRP A 26 -3.89 7.24 6.41
N LEU A 27 -3.85 6.17 5.64
CA LEU A 27 -2.61 5.75 4.99
C LEU A 27 -2.18 6.77 3.95
N GLU A 28 -3.12 7.29 3.18
CA GLU A 28 -2.80 8.30 2.18
C GLU A 28 -2.14 9.50 2.82
N GLU A 29 -2.68 9.94 3.93
CA GLU A 29 -2.13 11.10 4.62
C GLU A 29 -0.75 10.79 5.21
N ALA A 30 -0.60 9.61 5.80
CA ALA A 30 0.67 9.22 6.38
C ALA A 30 1.77 9.13 5.33
N VAL A 31 1.43 8.57 4.17
CA VAL A 31 2.39 8.45 3.08
C VAL A 31 2.76 9.82 2.54
N SER A 32 1.77 10.70 2.40
CA SER A 32 2.04 12.05 1.94
C SER A 32 3.00 12.79 2.84
N LEU A 33 2.79 12.66 4.15
CA LEU A 33 3.66 13.31 5.11
C LEU A 33 5.07 12.72 5.08
N LYS A 34 5.15 11.40 4.93
CA LYS A 34 6.44 10.73 4.97
C LYS A 34 7.26 11.03 3.71
N THR A 35 6.62 11.08 2.57
CA THR A 35 7.34 11.24 1.30
C THR A 35 7.39 12.67 0.81
N GLY A 36 6.53 13.53 1.34
CA GLY A 36 6.41 14.88 0.83
C GLY A 36 5.70 14.96 -0.50
N LEU A 37 5.09 13.87 -0.92
CA LEU A 37 4.37 13.81 -2.19
C LEU A 37 2.88 13.78 -1.94
N TYR A 38 2.11 14.36 -2.86
CA TYR A 38 0.66 14.32 -2.71
C TYR A 38 0.13 12.96 -3.15
N VAL A 39 -0.63 12.33 -2.27
CA VAL A 39 -1.23 11.03 -2.57
C VAL A 39 -2.71 11.12 -2.22
N ASP A 40 -3.57 10.98 -3.23
CA ASP A 40 -5.00 10.98 -2.99
C ASP A 40 -5.55 9.57 -3.16
N CYS A 41 -6.86 9.46 -3.03
CA CYS A 41 -7.53 8.17 -3.10
C CYS A 41 -7.31 7.48 -4.45
N SER A 42 -7.44 8.25 -5.53
CA SER A 42 -7.27 7.68 -6.86
C SER A 42 -5.86 7.17 -7.07
N TYR A 43 -4.89 7.94 -6.64
CA TYR A 43 -3.49 7.57 -6.80
C TYR A 43 -3.19 6.30 -6.01
N MET A 44 -3.62 6.29 -4.74
CA MET A 44 -3.41 5.12 -3.90
C MET A 44 -4.07 3.89 -4.50
N TYR A 45 -5.29 4.02 -4.99
CA TYR A 45 -5.99 2.92 -5.61
C TYR A 45 -5.19 2.35 -6.79
N LYS A 46 -4.65 3.23 -7.62
CA LYS A 46 -3.89 2.78 -8.78
C LYS A 46 -2.64 2.03 -8.37
N ILE A 47 -2.00 2.47 -7.29
CA ILE A 47 -0.83 1.78 -6.78
C ILE A 47 -1.20 0.39 -6.27
N LEU A 48 -2.29 0.31 -5.53
CA LEU A 48 -2.70 -0.95 -4.91
C LEU A 48 -3.21 -1.96 -5.94
N THR A 49 -3.67 -1.48 -7.08
CA THR A 49 -4.16 -2.38 -8.13
C THR A 49 -3.11 -2.64 -9.19
N GLY A 50 -1.91 -2.09 -9.03
CA GLY A 50 -0.83 -2.35 -9.97
C GLY A 50 -0.88 -1.50 -11.22
N GLN A 51 -1.77 -0.53 -11.29
CA GLN A 51 -1.87 0.33 -12.46
C GLN A 51 -0.79 1.39 -12.48
N ARG A 52 -0.18 1.66 -11.33
CA ARG A 52 0.83 2.72 -11.23
C ARG A 52 2.03 2.19 -10.49
N ASN A 53 3.20 2.47 -11.02
CA ASN A 53 4.44 2.06 -10.39
C ASN A 53 5.04 3.26 -9.67
N ALA A 54 5.07 3.19 -8.35
CA ALA A 54 5.56 4.29 -7.52
C ALA A 54 6.41 3.73 -6.39
N PRO A 55 7.66 3.38 -6.67
CA PRO A 55 8.50 2.70 -5.68
C PRO A 55 8.68 3.49 -4.39
N LYS A 56 8.76 4.81 -4.46
CA LYS A 56 8.91 5.60 -3.25
C LYS A 56 7.67 5.50 -2.37
N ILE A 57 6.50 5.53 -3.00
CA ILE A 57 5.25 5.41 -2.26
C ILE A 57 5.12 4.02 -1.67
N VAL A 58 5.46 3.00 -2.45
CA VAL A 58 5.40 1.62 -1.98
C VAL A 58 6.32 1.44 -0.78
N ALA A 59 7.54 1.96 -0.86
CA ALA A 59 8.47 1.84 0.26
C ALA A 59 7.92 2.52 1.50
N ALA A 60 7.32 3.69 1.34
CA ALA A 60 6.73 4.41 2.48
C ALA A 60 5.59 3.61 3.09
N ILE A 61 4.74 3.01 2.25
CA ILE A 61 3.64 2.20 2.75
C ILE A 61 4.18 1.02 3.55
N CYS A 62 5.21 0.36 3.04
CA CYS A 62 5.78 -0.78 3.73
C CYS A 62 6.33 -0.39 5.09
N GLU A 63 6.97 0.77 5.16
CA GLU A 63 7.51 1.22 6.45
C GLU A 63 6.41 1.57 7.43
N ILE A 64 5.39 2.28 6.95
CA ILE A 64 4.30 2.71 7.81
C ILE A 64 3.54 1.51 8.37
N LEU A 65 3.27 0.54 7.54
CA LEU A 65 2.50 -0.64 7.93
C LEU A 65 3.36 -1.80 8.38
N ASN A 66 4.67 -1.61 8.35
CA ASN A 66 5.61 -2.66 8.76
C ASN A 66 5.44 -3.93 7.92
N ILE A 67 5.30 -3.74 6.62
CA ILE A 67 5.20 -4.84 5.67
C ILE A 67 6.59 -5.10 5.11
N GLN A 68 6.98 -6.35 5.06
CA GLN A 68 8.30 -6.72 4.58
C GLN A 68 8.19 -7.32 3.18
N GLU A 69 8.46 -6.51 2.19
CA GLU A 69 8.43 -6.97 0.82
C GLU A 69 9.42 -8.08 0.56
N SER A 70 10.57 -7.97 1.17
CA SER A 70 11.64 -8.93 0.91
C SER A 70 11.28 -10.32 1.34
N GLN A 71 10.24 -10.47 2.14
CA GLN A 71 9.83 -11.80 2.57
C GLN A 71 9.47 -12.69 1.40
N ARG A 72 8.89 -12.11 0.37
CA ARG A 72 8.49 -12.91 -0.78
C ARG A 72 9.70 -13.50 -1.47
N GLU A 73 10.77 -12.75 -1.50
CA GLU A 73 11.99 -13.24 -2.11
C GLU A 73 12.61 -14.34 -1.28
N LEU A 74 12.53 -14.17 0.01
CA LEU A 74 13.12 -15.16 0.90
C LEU A 74 12.38 -16.48 0.85
N SER A 75 11.08 -16.41 0.60
CA SER A 75 10.30 -17.62 0.59
C SER A 75 10.49 -18.42 -0.67
N SER A 76 11.13 -17.88 -1.65
CA SER A 76 11.35 -18.60 -2.89
C SER A 76 12.50 -19.59 -2.78
#